data_a28e8c5249a1656bc8099591cbb7d3e3
#
_entry.id   a28e8c5249a1656bc8099591cbb7d3e3
#
_cell.length_a   1.000
_cell.length_b   1.000
_cell.length_c   1.000
_cell.angle_alpha   90.00
_cell.angle_beta   90.00
_cell.angle_gamma   90.00
#
_symmetry.space_group_name_H-M   'P 1'
#
loop_
_entity.id
_entity.type
_entity.pdbx_description
1 polymer ?
#
loop_
_entity_poly.entity_id
_entity_poly.type
_entity_poly.pdbx_seq_one_letter_code
_entity_poly.pdbx_strand_id
1 'polypeptide(L)'
;TGLYMTSRAGLWMDDQGCYWLDPASAGAQSWITSAVLELKNMGFHEVMLSNFRFPTSDAYIYTGDKTAALQNAMQNLLTSTASDSGTFTLSFGTNDPTLTLIDGARSRIYFEGIDAANVQTTADQSTVADKQAQIVFLATTNDTRFDSYSVLRPLTAAETIEAQKADTNN
;
A
#
# COMPACT_ATOMS: atom_id res chain seq x y z
N THR A 1 10.92 -17.28 0.88
CA THR A 1 10.69 -15.83 0.76
C THR A 1 9.57 -15.45 -0.19
N GLY A 2 9.11 -16.33 -1.08
CA GLY A 2 8.01 -16.09 -2.01
C GLY A 2 6.91 -17.14 -1.91
N LEU A 3 5.76 -16.88 -2.52
CA LEU A 3 4.66 -17.83 -2.63
C LEU A 3 5.04 -18.96 -3.60
N TYR A 4 4.65 -20.18 -3.29
CA TYR A 4 4.94 -21.37 -4.09
C TYR A 4 3.74 -21.80 -4.93
N MET A 5 3.99 -22.42 -6.07
CA MET A 5 2.95 -22.99 -6.94
C MET A 5 2.27 -24.21 -6.30
N THR A 6 0.96 -24.38 -6.59
CA THR A 6 0.21 -25.58 -6.20
C THR A 6 0.56 -26.80 -7.05
N SER A 7 0.94 -26.61 -8.29
CA SER A 7 1.05 -27.67 -9.29
C SER A 7 2.45 -28.30 -9.42
N ARG A 8 3.49 -27.62 -8.96
CA ARG A 8 4.89 -28.10 -9.05
C ARG A 8 5.78 -27.38 -8.05
N ALA A 9 6.97 -27.91 -7.80
CA ALA A 9 7.99 -27.23 -7.03
C ALA A 9 8.45 -25.96 -7.76
N GLY A 10 8.43 -24.82 -7.08
CA GLY A 10 8.88 -23.53 -7.59
C GLY A 10 8.04 -22.35 -7.09
N LEU A 11 8.58 -21.16 -7.24
CA LEU A 11 7.86 -19.94 -6.88
C LEU A 11 6.73 -19.68 -7.87
N TRP A 12 5.61 -19.20 -7.33
CA TRP A 12 4.48 -18.80 -8.15
C TRP A 12 4.75 -17.40 -8.76
N MET A 13 4.36 -17.26 -10.00
CA MET A 13 4.48 -16.03 -10.79
C MET A 13 3.11 -15.69 -11.37
N ASP A 14 2.71 -14.44 -11.29
CA ASP A 14 1.46 -13.96 -11.84
C ASP A 14 1.51 -13.78 -13.37
N ASP A 15 0.38 -13.35 -13.96
CA ASP A 15 0.25 -13.14 -15.41
C ASP A 15 1.09 -11.97 -15.95
N GLN A 16 1.58 -11.11 -15.05
CA GLN A 16 2.47 -10.00 -15.38
C GLN A 16 3.96 -10.41 -15.31
N GLY A 17 4.24 -11.66 -14.97
CA GLY A 17 5.60 -12.16 -14.81
C GLY A 17 6.26 -11.79 -13.47
N CYS A 18 5.47 -11.41 -12.47
CA CYS A 18 5.97 -11.01 -11.16
C CYS A 18 5.88 -12.15 -10.15
N TYR A 19 6.93 -12.32 -9.34
CA TYR A 19 6.91 -13.15 -8.15
C TYR A 19 6.37 -12.38 -6.96
N TRP A 20 5.57 -13.05 -6.14
CA TRP A 20 4.99 -12.46 -4.95
C TRP A 20 5.74 -12.91 -3.70
N LEU A 21 6.06 -11.96 -2.84
CA LEU A 21 6.71 -12.25 -1.56
C LEU A 21 5.70 -12.86 -0.58
N ASP A 22 6.19 -13.77 0.23
CA ASP A 22 5.44 -14.28 1.39
C ASP A 22 5.56 -13.26 2.53
N PRO A 23 4.46 -12.61 2.95
CA PRO A 23 4.51 -11.60 4.01
C PRO A 23 4.92 -12.18 5.38
N ALA A 24 4.71 -13.46 5.63
CA ALA A 24 5.16 -14.12 6.86
C ALA A 24 6.66 -14.45 6.87
N SER A 25 7.35 -14.34 5.73
CA SER A 25 8.79 -14.62 5.64
C SER A 25 9.63 -13.51 6.28
N ALA A 26 10.38 -13.87 7.33
CA ALA A 26 11.34 -12.94 7.95
C ALA A 26 12.37 -12.39 6.93
N GLY A 27 12.81 -13.21 5.96
CA GLY A 27 13.71 -12.77 4.90
C GLY A 27 13.08 -11.75 3.95
N ALA A 28 11.78 -11.87 3.62
CA ALA A 28 11.06 -10.88 2.84
C ALA A 28 10.91 -9.56 3.61
N GLN A 29 10.49 -9.62 4.86
CA GLN A 29 10.35 -8.44 5.72
C GLN A 29 11.69 -7.71 5.93
N SER A 30 12.77 -8.45 6.18
CA SER A 30 14.11 -7.86 6.34
C SER A 30 14.59 -7.16 5.06
N TRP A 31 14.36 -7.75 3.90
CA TRP A 31 14.70 -7.13 2.62
C TRP A 31 13.91 -5.84 2.38
N ILE A 32 12.59 -5.87 2.58
CA ILE A 32 11.74 -4.68 2.46
C ILE A 32 12.18 -3.59 3.44
N THR A 33 12.43 -3.94 4.71
CA THR A 33 12.92 -3.01 5.73
C THR A 33 14.20 -2.32 5.27
N SER A 34 15.16 -3.08 4.74
CA SER A 34 16.43 -2.52 4.26
C SER A 34 16.22 -1.54 3.11
N ALA A 35 15.36 -1.88 2.13
CA ALA A 35 15.05 -1.00 1.01
C ALA A 35 14.33 0.29 1.47
N VAL A 36 13.38 0.18 2.40
CA VAL A 36 12.67 1.34 2.96
C VAL A 36 13.63 2.26 3.72
N LEU A 37 14.53 1.70 4.53
CA LEU A 37 15.53 2.49 5.27
C LEU A 37 16.53 3.18 4.33
N GLU A 38 16.93 2.54 3.23
CA GLU A 38 17.76 3.16 2.21
C GLU A 38 17.06 4.37 1.58
N LEU A 39 15.81 4.24 1.14
CA LEU A 39 15.02 5.35 0.59
C LEU A 39 14.85 6.48 1.60
N LYS A 40 14.58 6.15 2.88
CA LYS A 40 14.53 7.14 3.96
C LYS A 40 15.85 7.90 4.11
N ASN A 41 16.99 7.19 4.06
CA ASN A 41 18.32 7.81 4.15
C ASN A 41 18.67 8.67 2.93
N MET A 42 18.08 8.38 1.76
CA MET A 42 18.16 9.22 0.57
C MET A 42 17.29 10.49 0.65
N GLY A 43 16.51 10.67 1.71
CA GLY A 43 15.70 11.86 1.96
C GLY A 43 14.24 11.77 1.48
N PHE A 44 13.75 10.59 1.11
CA PHE A 44 12.32 10.43 0.83
C PHE A 44 11.51 10.61 2.11
N HIS A 45 10.42 11.38 2.04
CA HIS A 45 9.54 11.66 3.17
C HIS A 45 8.44 10.61 3.34
N GLU A 46 8.09 9.92 2.27
CA GLU A 46 7.12 8.83 2.27
C GLU A 46 7.53 7.73 1.29
N VAL A 47 7.36 6.49 1.71
CA VAL A 47 7.47 5.30 0.87
C VAL A 47 6.17 4.53 0.96
N MET A 48 5.55 4.23 -0.18
CA MET A 48 4.35 3.40 -0.26
C MET A 48 4.72 2.01 -0.79
N LEU A 49 4.37 0.98 -0.03
CA LEU A 49 4.46 -0.41 -0.45
C LEU A 49 3.19 -0.78 -1.21
N SER A 50 3.24 -0.72 -2.54
CA SER A 50 2.12 -1.07 -3.42
C SER A 50 1.86 -2.58 -3.45
N ASN A 51 0.61 -2.98 -3.78
CA ASN A 51 0.18 -4.39 -3.79
C ASN A 51 0.43 -5.11 -2.45
N PHE A 52 0.27 -4.43 -1.32
CA PHE A 52 0.38 -5.03 0.01
C PHE A 52 -0.86 -5.88 0.32
N ARG A 53 -0.94 -7.03 -0.35
CA ARG A 53 -2.06 -7.96 -0.32
C ARG A 53 -1.61 -9.34 -0.79
N PHE A 54 -2.45 -10.34 -0.62
CA PHE A 54 -2.29 -11.60 -1.35
C PHE A 54 -2.90 -11.48 -2.76
N PRO A 55 -2.30 -12.17 -3.75
CA PRO A 55 -2.87 -12.21 -5.09
C PRO A 55 -4.21 -12.97 -5.10
N THR A 56 -5.10 -12.57 -6.00
CA THR A 56 -6.37 -13.26 -6.23
C THR A 56 -6.11 -14.42 -7.20
N SER A 57 -5.74 -15.59 -6.68
CA SER A 57 -5.45 -16.79 -7.48
C SER A 57 -5.49 -18.02 -6.58
N ASP A 58 -5.86 -19.17 -7.17
CA ASP A 58 -5.77 -20.49 -6.52
C ASP A 58 -4.51 -21.27 -6.94
N ALA A 59 -3.63 -20.65 -7.72
CA ALA A 59 -2.44 -21.29 -8.27
C ALA A 59 -1.22 -21.25 -7.35
N TYR A 60 -1.32 -20.65 -6.16
CA TYR A 60 -0.27 -20.65 -5.13
C TYR A 60 -0.75 -21.28 -3.84
N ILE A 61 0.20 -21.77 -3.04
CA ILE A 61 -0.02 -22.38 -1.72
C ILE A 61 0.25 -21.35 -0.64
N TYR A 62 -0.70 -21.16 0.25
CA TYR A 62 -0.53 -20.49 1.53
C TYR A 62 -1.44 -21.16 2.58
N THR A 63 -0.88 -21.66 3.65
CA THR A 63 -1.61 -22.47 4.67
C THR A 63 -1.99 -21.67 5.91
N GLY A 64 -1.48 -20.43 6.06
CA GLY A 64 -1.76 -19.56 7.19
C GLY A 64 -2.99 -18.68 6.96
N ASP A 65 -3.34 -17.91 7.99
CA ASP A 65 -4.28 -16.81 7.88
C ASP A 65 -3.64 -15.64 7.11
N LYS A 66 -4.20 -15.31 5.95
CA LYS A 66 -3.66 -14.29 5.04
C LYS A 66 -3.74 -12.88 5.64
N THR A 67 -4.87 -12.54 6.26
CA THR A 67 -5.06 -11.22 6.89
C THR A 67 -4.13 -11.06 8.09
N ALA A 68 -4.03 -12.07 8.94
CA ALA A 68 -3.09 -12.03 10.06
C ALA A 68 -1.62 -11.92 9.61
N ALA A 69 -1.24 -12.60 8.53
CA ALA A 69 0.11 -12.50 7.97
C ALA A 69 0.44 -11.09 7.45
N LEU A 70 -0.48 -10.47 6.72
CA LEU A 70 -0.34 -9.09 6.27
C LEU A 70 -0.29 -8.12 7.45
N GLN A 71 -1.19 -8.28 8.43
CA GLN A 71 -1.24 -7.43 9.62
C GLN A 71 0.07 -7.51 10.42
N ASN A 72 0.60 -8.71 10.65
CA ASN A 72 1.87 -8.91 11.33
C ASN A 72 3.05 -8.32 10.55
N ALA A 73 3.09 -8.50 9.23
CA ALA A 73 4.11 -7.92 8.38
C ALA A 73 4.08 -6.39 8.42
N MET A 74 2.89 -5.79 8.31
CA MET A 74 2.69 -4.35 8.43
C MET A 74 3.23 -3.80 9.77
N GLN A 75 2.86 -4.42 10.88
CA GLN A 75 3.30 -4.02 12.21
C GLN A 75 4.83 -4.12 12.38
N ASN A 76 5.42 -5.22 11.91
CA ASN A 76 6.87 -5.41 11.95
C ASN A 76 7.62 -4.37 11.11
N LEU A 77 7.13 -4.07 9.90
CA LEU A 77 7.72 -3.06 9.02
C LEU A 77 7.61 -1.67 9.62
N LEU A 78 6.45 -1.28 10.14
CA LEU A 78 6.26 0.00 10.83
C LEU A 78 7.19 0.14 12.03
N THR A 79 7.29 -0.89 12.87
CA THR A 79 8.19 -0.89 14.04
C THR A 79 9.65 -0.79 13.62
N SER A 80 10.07 -1.55 12.60
CA SER A 80 11.47 -1.61 12.15
C SER A 80 11.93 -0.36 11.41
N THR A 81 11.00 0.41 10.83
CA THR A 81 11.29 1.65 10.08
C THR A 81 10.94 2.91 10.83
N ALA A 82 10.40 2.80 12.05
CA ALA A 82 10.04 3.92 12.90
C ALA A 82 11.20 4.94 13.00
N SER A 83 10.85 6.21 13.08
CA SER A 83 11.80 7.30 13.15
C SER A 83 11.47 8.19 14.33
N ASP A 84 12.46 8.45 15.18
CA ASP A 84 12.33 9.40 16.29
C ASP A 84 12.08 10.84 15.82
N SER A 85 12.46 11.16 14.56
CA SER A 85 12.28 12.50 13.98
C SER A 85 10.85 12.81 13.55
N GLY A 86 9.99 11.80 13.43
CA GLY A 86 8.58 11.96 13.02
C GLY A 86 8.35 12.52 11.60
N THR A 87 9.38 12.54 10.75
CA THR A 87 9.30 13.14 9.40
C THR A 87 9.04 12.12 8.30
N PHE A 88 9.33 10.84 8.55
CA PHE A 88 9.17 9.78 7.56
C PHE A 88 7.83 9.04 7.72
N THR A 89 7.20 8.70 6.62
CA THR A 89 5.93 7.96 6.55
C THR A 89 6.15 6.66 5.78
N LEU A 90 5.81 5.51 6.35
CA LEU A 90 5.68 4.25 5.63
C LEU A 90 4.19 3.96 5.42
N SER A 91 3.79 3.79 4.17
CA SER A 91 2.40 3.61 3.79
C SER A 91 2.19 2.32 3.00
N PHE A 92 0.96 1.84 2.95
CA PHE A 92 0.62 0.55 2.37
C PHE A 92 -0.50 0.68 1.35
N GLY A 93 -0.23 0.23 0.12
CA GLY A 93 -1.19 0.12 -0.96
C GLY A 93 -1.88 -1.25 -0.92
N THR A 94 -3.17 -1.29 -0.61
CA THR A 94 -3.94 -2.52 -0.42
C THR A 94 -5.39 -2.35 -0.88
N ASN A 95 -6.09 -3.46 -1.06
CA ASN A 95 -7.55 -3.50 -1.23
C ASN A 95 -8.26 -4.10 -0.01
N ASP A 96 -7.54 -4.41 1.06
CA ASP A 96 -8.09 -4.98 2.30
C ASP A 96 -8.37 -3.89 3.34
N PRO A 97 -9.64 -3.52 3.58
CA PRO A 97 -9.99 -2.47 4.54
C PRO A 97 -9.84 -2.90 6.01
N THR A 98 -9.56 -4.18 6.26
CA THR A 98 -9.46 -4.71 7.64
C THR A 98 -8.06 -4.57 8.24
N LEU A 99 -7.07 -4.16 7.43
CA LEU A 99 -5.72 -3.91 7.95
C LEU A 99 -5.70 -2.66 8.83
N THR A 100 -5.09 -2.80 10.02
CA THR A 100 -5.05 -1.77 11.06
C THR A 100 -3.63 -1.21 11.21
N LEU A 101 -3.50 0.11 11.15
CA LEU A 101 -2.24 0.79 11.45
C LEU A 101 -1.93 0.75 12.96
N ILE A 102 -0.65 0.79 13.30
CA ILE A 102 -0.22 0.94 14.70
C ILE A 102 -0.59 2.35 15.19
N ASP A 103 -1.19 2.44 16.37
CA ASP A 103 -1.52 3.71 16.99
C ASP A 103 -0.25 4.58 17.15
N GLY A 104 -0.38 5.83 16.74
CA GLY A 104 0.73 6.80 16.78
C GLY A 104 1.77 6.63 15.66
N ALA A 105 1.70 5.59 14.85
CA ALA A 105 2.57 5.47 13.69
C ALA A 105 2.17 6.50 12.62
N ARG A 106 3.18 7.16 12.04
CA ARG A 106 2.98 8.01 10.88
C ARG A 106 2.89 7.12 9.64
N SER A 107 1.66 6.76 9.27
CA SER A 107 1.38 5.83 8.18
C SER A 107 0.02 6.11 7.55
N ARG A 108 -0.15 5.67 6.30
CA ARG A 108 -1.40 5.76 5.55
C ARG A 108 -1.72 4.43 4.89
N ILE A 109 -3.01 4.21 4.67
CA ILE A 109 -3.52 3.16 3.79
C ILE A 109 -3.91 3.81 2.46
N TYR A 110 -3.32 3.33 1.39
CA TYR A 110 -3.69 3.66 0.02
C TYR A 110 -4.57 2.55 -0.51
N PHE A 111 -5.87 2.81 -0.68
CA PHE A 111 -6.77 1.83 -1.24
C PHE A 111 -6.62 1.76 -2.76
N GLU A 112 -6.19 0.60 -3.25
CA GLU A 112 -5.93 0.29 -4.66
C GLU A 112 -7.10 -0.49 -5.28
N GLY A 113 -7.51 -0.12 -6.50
CA GLY A 113 -8.50 -0.87 -7.27
C GLY A 113 -9.92 -0.83 -6.69
N ILE A 114 -10.26 0.20 -5.93
CA ILE A 114 -11.61 0.39 -5.39
C ILE A 114 -12.46 1.15 -6.40
N ASP A 115 -13.58 0.56 -6.76
CA ASP A 115 -14.57 1.25 -7.59
C ASP A 115 -15.21 2.41 -6.82
N ALA A 116 -15.51 3.50 -7.53
CA ALA A 116 -16.12 4.69 -6.94
C ALA A 116 -17.44 4.39 -6.20
N ALA A 117 -18.20 3.36 -6.62
CA ALA A 117 -19.41 2.92 -5.92
C ALA A 117 -19.13 2.34 -4.52
N ASN A 118 -17.90 1.87 -4.25
CA ASN A 118 -17.51 1.19 -3.02
C ASN A 118 -16.67 2.06 -2.08
N VAL A 119 -16.36 3.31 -2.44
CA VAL A 119 -15.52 4.21 -1.64
C VAL A 119 -16.00 4.34 -0.20
N GLN A 120 -17.28 4.69 -0.02
CA GLN A 120 -17.86 4.87 1.31
C GLN A 120 -17.84 3.56 2.11
N THR A 121 -18.26 2.45 1.51
CA THR A 121 -18.26 1.13 2.16
C THR A 121 -16.86 0.71 2.59
N THR A 122 -15.85 0.91 1.73
CA THR A 122 -14.44 0.61 2.04
C THR A 122 -13.94 1.46 3.20
N ALA A 123 -14.23 2.76 3.19
CA ALA A 123 -13.84 3.66 4.27
C ALA A 123 -14.56 3.32 5.59
N ASP A 124 -15.84 2.91 5.54
CA ASP A 124 -16.59 2.51 6.73
C ASP A 124 -16.05 1.23 7.36
N GLN A 125 -15.62 0.28 6.53
CA GLN A 125 -14.98 -0.97 6.97
C GLN A 125 -13.57 -0.77 7.52
N SER A 126 -12.90 0.32 7.12
CA SER A 126 -11.54 0.60 7.61
C SER A 126 -11.53 0.92 9.09
N THR A 127 -10.56 0.34 9.79
CA THR A 127 -10.37 0.46 11.25
C THR A 127 -9.29 1.49 11.64
N VAL A 128 -8.76 2.27 10.66
CA VAL A 128 -7.78 3.33 10.96
C VAL A 128 -8.40 4.41 11.86
N ALA A 129 -7.60 4.96 12.77
CA ALA A 129 -8.09 5.89 13.79
C ALA A 129 -8.56 7.23 13.21
N ASP A 130 -7.83 7.78 12.25
CA ASP A 130 -8.16 9.04 11.55
C ASP A 130 -8.32 8.78 10.06
N LYS A 131 -9.55 8.50 9.64
CA LYS A 131 -9.87 8.18 8.25
C LYS A 131 -9.51 9.32 7.28
N GLN A 132 -9.64 10.58 7.69
CA GLN A 132 -9.36 11.74 6.83
C GLN A 132 -7.85 11.92 6.60
N ALA A 133 -7.04 11.66 7.61
CA ALA A 133 -5.59 11.81 7.52
C ALA A 133 -4.88 10.55 7.00
N GLN A 134 -5.47 9.36 7.23
CA GLN A 134 -4.79 8.08 7.03
C GLN A 134 -5.30 7.28 5.82
N ILE A 135 -6.44 7.64 5.23
CA ILE A 135 -6.95 6.98 4.02
C ILE A 135 -6.65 7.83 2.79
N VAL A 136 -6.09 7.19 1.77
CA VAL A 136 -5.93 7.75 0.42
C VAL A 136 -6.50 6.75 -0.57
N PHE A 137 -7.34 7.20 -1.50
CA PHE A 137 -7.81 6.36 -2.60
C PHE A 137 -6.95 6.56 -3.84
N LEU A 138 -6.50 5.45 -4.45
CA LEU A 138 -5.87 5.46 -5.76
C LEU A 138 -6.95 5.31 -6.83
N ALA A 139 -7.37 6.43 -7.40
CA ALA A 139 -8.42 6.45 -8.41
C ALA A 139 -7.83 6.49 -9.83
N THR A 140 -8.41 5.73 -10.75
CA THR A 140 -8.04 5.76 -12.18
C THR A 140 -8.87 6.77 -12.97
N THR A 141 -9.96 7.26 -12.38
CA THR A 141 -10.89 8.20 -13.00
C THR A 141 -11.19 9.37 -12.06
N ASN A 142 -11.57 10.50 -12.63
CA ASN A 142 -12.08 11.63 -11.87
C ASN A 142 -13.57 11.38 -11.55
N ASP A 143 -13.87 11.00 -10.31
CA ASP A 143 -15.23 10.73 -9.83
C ASP A 143 -15.43 11.40 -8.47
N THR A 144 -16.45 12.22 -8.35
CA THR A 144 -16.75 13.02 -7.15
C THR A 144 -17.03 12.18 -5.89
N ARG A 145 -17.32 10.89 -6.04
CA ARG A 145 -17.49 9.98 -4.90
C ARG A 145 -16.19 9.78 -4.10
N PHE A 146 -15.04 10.05 -4.71
CA PHE A 146 -13.77 10.03 -4.00
C PHE A 146 -13.49 11.31 -3.20
N ASP A 147 -14.15 12.45 -3.51
CA ASP A 147 -13.81 13.79 -2.98
C ASP A 147 -13.95 13.93 -1.45
N SER A 148 -14.63 12.98 -0.79
CA SER A 148 -14.73 12.95 0.68
C SER A 148 -13.43 12.50 1.37
N TYR A 149 -12.43 12.03 0.63
CA TYR A 149 -11.15 11.53 1.13
C TYR A 149 -9.98 12.10 0.31
N SER A 150 -8.76 11.88 0.78
CA SER A 150 -7.58 12.15 -0.04
C SER A 150 -7.55 11.21 -1.24
N VAL A 151 -7.30 11.77 -2.42
CA VAL A 151 -7.29 11.03 -3.70
C VAL A 151 -5.97 11.24 -4.40
N LEU A 152 -5.35 10.14 -4.83
CA LEU A 152 -4.23 10.18 -5.78
C LEU A 152 -4.73 9.60 -7.11
N ARG A 153 -4.74 10.43 -8.15
CA ARG A 153 -5.20 10.07 -9.49
C ARG A 153 -4.38 10.77 -10.57
N PRO A 154 -4.39 10.26 -11.80
CA PRO A 154 -3.83 10.99 -12.94
C PRO A 154 -4.50 12.36 -13.09
N LEU A 155 -3.72 13.36 -13.45
CA LEU A 155 -4.24 14.68 -13.79
C LEU A 155 -5.12 14.60 -15.05
N THR A 156 -6.20 15.35 -15.08
CA THR A 156 -6.95 15.61 -16.30
C THR A 156 -6.12 16.48 -17.25
N ALA A 157 -6.47 16.53 -18.52
CA ALA A 157 -5.77 17.36 -19.51
C ALA A 157 -5.75 18.85 -19.10
N ALA A 158 -6.82 19.37 -18.51
CA ALA A 158 -6.91 20.74 -18.03
C ALA A 158 -5.95 20.98 -16.84
N GLU A 159 -5.95 20.10 -15.85
CA GLU A 159 -5.06 20.17 -14.68
C GLU A 159 -3.58 20.04 -15.09
N THR A 160 -3.28 19.20 -16.08
CA THR A 160 -1.91 19.07 -16.63
C THR A 160 -1.43 20.38 -17.23
N ILE A 161 -2.29 21.08 -17.99
CA ILE A 161 -1.96 22.37 -18.58
C ILE A 161 -1.74 23.42 -17.49
N GLU A 162 -2.57 23.45 -16.45
CA GLU A 162 -2.42 24.41 -15.34
C GLU A 162 -1.14 24.14 -14.53
N ALA A 163 -0.81 22.88 -14.25
CA ALA A 163 0.43 22.50 -13.59
C ALA A 163 1.67 22.94 -14.40
N GLN A 164 1.67 22.72 -15.71
CA GLN A 164 2.76 23.17 -16.59
C GLN A 164 2.94 24.68 -16.63
N LYS A 165 1.83 25.46 -16.57
CA LYS A 165 1.91 26.92 -16.49
C LYS A 165 2.49 27.41 -15.15
N ALA A 166 2.19 26.72 -14.05
CA ALA A 166 2.74 27.05 -12.74
C ALA A 166 4.26 26.84 -12.70
N ASP A 167 4.76 25.73 -13.28
CA ASP A 167 6.19 25.43 -13.35
C ASP A 167 7.00 26.41 -14.24
N THR A 168 6.37 26.99 -15.27
CA THR A 168 7.02 27.96 -16.15
C THR A 168 7.10 29.37 -15.57
N ASN A 169 6.40 29.66 -14.49
CA ASN A 169 6.36 30.97 -13.82
C ASN A 169 7.22 31.04 -12.54
N ASN A 170 7.95 29.98 -12.20
CA ASN A 170 8.95 29.90 -11.13
C ASN A 170 10.36 29.87 -11.68
#